data_6b5d57a01d6bbd23bf710967ecbd056f
#
_entry.id   6b5d57a01d6bbd23bf710967ecbd056f
#
_cell.length_a   1.000
_cell.length_b   1.000
_cell.length_c   1.000
_cell.angle_alpha   90.00
_cell.angle_beta   90.00
_cell.angle_gamma   90.00
#
_symmetry.space_group_name_H-M   'P 1'
#
loop_
_entity.id
_entity.type
_entity.pdbx_description
1 polymer ?
#
loop_
_entity_poly.entity_id
_entity_poly.type
_entity_poly.pdbx_seq_one_letter_code
_entity_poly.pdbx_strand_id
1 'polypeptide(L)'
;MIEPNIKKAGRLALAFDVLRQAVKVIPNAKRTDSLNEVLEPRFKTRILYRVESEKLTSNLDYLLQLADQALKIANRLPEVAVTEEIQILMRFLEEQTIFDEKTKKLKAKQAFTISASSLQSAYDPDATYRDKRGKKSSGYSVNVTQRLVVKIILFN
;
A
#
# COMPACT_ATOMS: atom_id res chain seq x y z
N MET A 1 -1.62 23.93 -8.52
CA MET A 1 -2.84 23.26 -8.95
C MET A 1 -3.35 22.34 -7.85
N ILE A 2 -4.63 22.38 -7.61
CA ILE A 2 -5.24 21.56 -6.58
C ILE A 2 -5.48 20.16 -7.12
N GLU A 3 -5.06 19.16 -6.36
CA GLU A 3 -5.30 17.77 -6.73
C GLU A 3 -6.81 17.50 -6.71
N PRO A 4 -7.38 16.93 -7.77
CA PRO A 4 -8.80 16.59 -7.80
C PRO A 4 -9.14 15.55 -6.74
N ASN A 5 -10.34 15.65 -6.18
CA ASN A 5 -10.80 14.67 -5.19
C ASN A 5 -10.81 13.23 -5.73
N ILE A 6 -11.05 13.08 -7.04
CA ILE A 6 -11.01 11.76 -7.68
C ILE A 6 -9.64 11.10 -7.51
N LYS A 7 -8.56 11.87 -7.69
CA LYS A 7 -7.21 11.33 -7.50
C LYS A 7 -6.93 10.99 -6.04
N LYS A 8 -7.39 11.83 -5.14
CA LYS A 8 -7.24 11.56 -3.70
C LYS A 8 -8.00 10.31 -3.30
N ALA A 9 -9.22 10.14 -3.79
CA ALA A 9 -10.01 8.97 -3.51
C ALA A 9 -9.38 7.70 -4.09
N GLY A 10 -8.81 7.79 -5.29
CA GLY A 10 -8.12 6.66 -5.91
C GLY A 10 -6.89 6.23 -5.12
N ARG A 11 -6.14 7.20 -4.63
CA ARG A 11 -4.97 6.93 -3.80
C ARG A 11 -5.37 6.28 -2.47
N LEU A 12 -6.45 6.76 -1.87
CA LEU A 12 -6.98 6.20 -0.64
C LEU A 12 -7.44 4.76 -0.85
N ALA A 13 -8.13 4.49 -1.97
CA ALA A 13 -8.58 3.15 -2.31
C ALA A 13 -7.40 2.20 -2.51
N LEU A 14 -6.35 2.66 -3.18
CA LEU A 14 -5.15 1.85 -3.36
C LEU A 14 -4.51 1.53 -2.01
N ALA A 15 -4.38 2.52 -1.13
CA ALA A 15 -3.82 2.32 0.19
C ALA A 15 -4.62 1.28 0.98
N PHE A 16 -5.96 1.38 0.90
CA PHE A 16 -6.83 0.42 1.58
C PHE A 16 -6.63 -0.98 1.04
N ASP A 17 -6.61 -1.15 -0.29
CA ASP A 17 -6.47 -2.46 -0.91
C ASP A 17 -5.12 -3.10 -0.57
N VAL A 18 -4.05 -2.32 -0.61
CA VAL A 18 -2.71 -2.79 -0.26
C VAL A 18 -2.67 -3.25 1.20
N LEU A 19 -3.22 -2.43 2.08
CA LEU A 19 -3.27 -2.75 3.51
C LEU A 19 -4.09 -4.02 3.78
N ARG A 20 -5.26 -4.11 3.17
CA ARG A 20 -6.14 -5.24 3.37
C ARG A 20 -5.50 -6.55 2.95
N GLN A 21 -4.84 -6.56 1.79
CA GLN A 21 -4.16 -7.77 1.32
C GLN A 21 -3.02 -8.16 2.25
N ALA A 22 -2.27 -7.18 2.74
CA ALA A 22 -1.20 -7.43 3.69
C ALA A 22 -1.72 -8.02 5.01
N VAL A 23 -2.81 -7.45 5.52
CA VAL A 23 -3.40 -7.94 6.78
C VAL A 23 -3.87 -9.38 6.65
N LYS A 24 -4.40 -9.76 5.48
CA LYS A 24 -4.87 -11.12 5.25
C LYS A 24 -3.79 -12.17 5.38
N VAL A 25 -2.54 -11.85 5.02
CA VAL A 25 -1.45 -12.82 5.11
C VAL A 25 -0.78 -12.86 6.48
N ILE A 26 -1.09 -11.91 7.36
CA ILE A 26 -0.62 -11.94 8.73
C ILE A 26 -1.51 -12.86 9.54
N PRO A 27 -0.96 -13.84 10.30
CA PRO A 27 -1.80 -14.72 11.12
C PRO A 27 -2.67 -13.93 12.09
N ASN A 28 -3.90 -14.41 12.27
CA ASN A 28 -4.87 -13.74 13.14
C ASN A 28 -4.31 -13.45 14.53
N ALA A 29 -3.57 -14.42 15.10
CA ALA A 29 -3.00 -14.28 16.43
C ALA A 29 -1.96 -13.16 16.54
N LYS A 30 -1.42 -12.73 15.41
CA LYS A 30 -0.39 -11.67 15.38
C LYS A 30 -0.94 -10.30 15.00
N ARG A 31 -2.21 -10.23 14.61
CA ARG A 31 -2.83 -8.96 14.25
C ARG A 31 -3.24 -8.18 15.49
N THR A 32 -3.11 -6.85 15.41
CA THR A 32 -3.70 -5.99 16.43
C THR A 32 -5.19 -5.86 16.17
N ASP A 33 -5.93 -5.34 17.12
CA ASP A 33 -7.37 -5.09 16.95
C ASP A 33 -7.62 -4.14 15.79
N SER A 34 -6.77 -3.13 15.64
CA SER A 34 -6.90 -2.16 14.55
C SER A 34 -6.72 -2.83 13.17
N LEU A 35 -5.79 -3.78 13.08
CA LEU A 35 -5.59 -4.50 11.81
C LEU A 35 -6.75 -5.45 11.53
N ASN A 36 -7.30 -6.09 12.54
CA ASN A 36 -8.49 -6.94 12.35
C ASN A 36 -9.68 -6.14 11.84
N GLU A 37 -9.82 -4.90 12.31
CA GLU A 37 -10.89 -4.01 11.88
C GLU A 37 -10.85 -3.74 10.38
N VAL A 38 -9.65 -3.71 9.80
CA VAL A 38 -9.48 -3.46 8.36
C VAL A 38 -10.24 -4.47 7.51
N LEU A 39 -10.39 -5.69 8.00
CA LEU A 39 -11.08 -6.76 7.28
C LEU A 39 -12.60 -6.70 7.39
N GLU A 40 -13.14 -5.85 8.25
CA GLU A 40 -14.57 -5.70 8.41
C GLU A 40 -15.17 -4.81 7.32
N PRO A 41 -16.36 -5.18 6.78
CA PRO A 41 -17.02 -4.35 5.77
C PRO A 41 -17.27 -2.91 6.22
N ARG A 42 -17.56 -2.70 7.49
CA ARG A 42 -17.80 -1.36 8.03
C ARG A 42 -16.59 -0.45 7.89
N PHE A 43 -15.41 -1.01 8.06
CA PHE A 43 -14.18 -0.25 7.94
C PHE A 43 -14.04 0.33 6.53
N LYS A 44 -14.21 -0.53 5.52
CA LYS A 44 -14.12 -0.10 4.13
C LYS A 44 -15.11 1.01 3.83
N THR A 45 -16.36 0.83 4.25
CA THR A 45 -17.39 1.82 4.03
C THR A 45 -17.04 3.16 4.68
N ARG A 46 -16.59 3.12 5.93
CA ARG A 46 -16.25 4.33 6.67
C ARG A 46 -15.07 5.08 6.05
N ILE A 47 -14.08 4.35 5.58
CA ILE A 47 -12.83 4.95 5.07
C ILE A 47 -12.99 5.46 3.63
N LEU A 48 -13.70 4.72 2.78
CA LEU A 48 -13.73 5.00 1.33
C LEU A 48 -15.01 5.61 0.82
N TYR A 49 -16.16 5.32 1.46
CA TYR A 49 -17.45 5.67 0.88
C TYR A 49 -17.95 7.03 1.37
N ARG A 50 -18.29 7.91 0.40
CA ARG A 50 -18.84 9.25 0.68
C ARG A 50 -18.01 10.07 1.66
N VAL A 51 -16.69 9.98 1.51
CA VAL A 51 -15.79 10.69 2.41
C VAL A 51 -15.65 12.14 1.94
N GLU A 52 -15.78 13.07 2.87
CA GLU A 52 -15.58 14.48 2.59
C GLU A 52 -14.10 14.74 2.26
N SER A 53 -13.86 15.77 1.41
CA SER A 53 -12.51 16.07 0.94
C SER A 53 -11.49 16.22 2.07
N GLU A 54 -11.88 16.89 3.12
CA GLU A 54 -10.98 17.15 4.25
C GLU A 54 -10.64 15.90 5.04
N LYS A 55 -11.49 14.87 4.97
CA LYS A 55 -11.24 13.61 5.65
C LYS A 55 -10.40 12.65 4.81
N LEU A 56 -10.29 12.90 3.50
CA LEU A 56 -9.49 12.03 2.64
C LEU A 56 -8.04 11.98 3.10
N THR A 57 -7.48 13.11 3.45
CA THR A 57 -6.09 13.20 3.91
C THR A 57 -5.90 12.49 5.25
N SER A 58 -6.80 12.75 6.21
CA SER A 58 -6.67 12.12 7.52
C SER A 58 -6.90 10.62 7.46
N ASN A 59 -7.81 10.17 6.59
CA ASN A 59 -8.04 8.74 6.40
C ASN A 59 -6.82 8.08 5.75
N LEU A 60 -6.20 8.74 4.79
CA LEU A 60 -4.97 8.23 4.18
C LEU A 60 -3.87 8.11 5.22
N ASP A 61 -3.67 9.14 6.04
CA ASP A 61 -2.68 9.09 7.10
C ASP A 61 -2.93 7.93 8.06
N TYR A 62 -4.18 7.70 8.42
CA TYR A 62 -4.53 6.60 9.28
C TYR A 62 -4.19 5.25 8.64
N LEU A 63 -4.53 5.07 7.36
CA LEU A 63 -4.18 3.84 6.64
C LEU A 63 -2.66 3.64 6.57
N LEU A 64 -1.91 4.71 6.38
CA LEU A 64 -0.46 4.63 6.34
C LEU A 64 0.14 4.19 7.68
N GLN A 65 -0.44 4.65 8.79
CA GLN A 65 0.02 4.19 10.11
C GLN A 65 -0.28 2.71 10.31
N LEU A 66 -1.46 2.26 9.88
CA LEU A 66 -1.79 0.84 9.95
C LEU A 66 -0.89 0.01 9.02
N ALA A 67 -0.58 0.53 7.85
CA ALA A 67 0.31 -0.15 6.92
C ALA A 67 1.72 -0.31 7.50
N ASP A 68 2.23 0.74 8.15
CA ASP A 68 3.52 0.68 8.83
C ASP A 68 3.51 -0.38 9.94
N GLN A 69 2.44 -0.42 10.70
CA GLN A 69 2.26 -1.40 11.77
C GLN A 69 2.23 -2.82 11.20
N ALA A 70 1.48 -3.03 10.12
CA ALA A 70 1.41 -4.33 9.46
C ALA A 70 2.77 -4.77 8.94
N LEU A 71 3.52 -3.85 8.35
CA LEU A 71 4.85 -4.16 7.83
C LEU A 71 5.81 -4.54 8.95
N LYS A 72 5.77 -3.85 10.08
CA LYS A 72 6.61 -4.19 11.22
C LYS A 72 6.31 -5.57 11.76
N ILE A 73 5.04 -5.93 11.84
CA ILE A 73 4.64 -7.28 12.26
C ILE A 73 5.14 -8.32 11.26
N ALA A 74 4.90 -8.07 9.96
CA ALA A 74 5.30 -9.00 8.91
C ALA A 74 6.81 -9.24 8.89
N ASN A 75 7.60 -8.22 9.17
CA ASN A 75 9.06 -8.33 9.17
C ASN A 75 9.58 -9.22 10.30
N ARG A 76 8.79 -9.47 11.31
CA ARG A 76 9.14 -10.40 12.38
C ARG A 76 8.76 -11.85 12.05
N LEU A 77 8.08 -12.07 10.93
CA LEU A 77 7.58 -13.36 10.51
C LEU A 77 8.15 -13.67 9.12
N PRO A 78 9.28 -14.39 9.03
CA PRO A 78 9.95 -14.60 7.74
C PRO A 78 9.05 -15.17 6.66
N GLU A 79 8.18 -16.10 6.99
CA GLU A 79 7.26 -16.71 6.03
C GLU A 79 6.20 -15.73 5.51
N VAL A 80 5.88 -14.71 6.30
CA VAL A 80 4.95 -13.67 5.89
C VAL A 80 5.68 -12.60 5.07
N ALA A 81 6.88 -12.25 5.50
CA ALA A 81 7.66 -11.18 4.87
C ALA A 81 7.97 -11.48 3.39
N VAL A 82 8.07 -12.74 3.00
CA VAL A 82 8.39 -13.10 1.62
C VAL A 82 7.16 -13.19 0.71
N THR A 83 5.96 -13.00 1.25
CA THR A 83 4.75 -13.07 0.43
C THR A 83 4.66 -11.87 -0.50
N GLU A 84 3.98 -12.08 -1.64
CA GLU A 84 3.77 -11.00 -2.60
C GLU A 84 3.03 -9.81 -1.99
N GLU A 85 2.05 -10.10 -1.15
CA GLU A 85 1.26 -9.06 -0.50
C GLU A 85 2.11 -8.12 0.33
N ILE A 86 3.07 -8.65 1.06
CA ILE A 86 3.97 -7.83 1.87
C ILE A 86 4.99 -7.09 1.00
N GLN A 87 5.43 -7.70 -0.09
CA GLN A 87 6.32 -7.02 -1.04
C GLN A 87 5.62 -5.83 -1.68
N ILE A 88 4.36 -5.99 -2.04
CA ILE A 88 3.53 -4.90 -2.57
C ILE A 88 3.37 -3.80 -1.52
N LEU A 89 3.14 -4.18 -0.28
CA LEU A 89 3.04 -3.20 0.82
C LEU A 89 4.33 -2.40 0.97
N MET A 90 5.47 -3.06 0.94
CA MET A 90 6.76 -2.39 1.02
C MET A 90 6.95 -1.41 -0.12
N ARG A 91 6.67 -1.85 -1.33
CA ARG A 91 6.76 -0.99 -2.51
C ARG A 91 5.85 0.22 -2.40
N PHE A 92 4.60 -0.01 -1.97
CA PHE A 92 3.64 1.06 -1.79
C PHE A 92 4.17 2.12 -0.82
N LEU A 93 4.67 1.68 0.33
CA LEU A 93 5.18 2.61 1.33
C LEU A 93 6.43 3.35 0.84
N GLU A 94 7.33 2.68 0.15
CA GLU A 94 8.51 3.33 -0.42
C GLU A 94 8.15 4.41 -1.44
N GLU A 95 7.15 4.13 -2.27
CA GLU A 95 6.77 5.03 -3.35
C GLU A 95 5.87 6.17 -2.92
N GLN A 96 5.07 5.96 -1.88
CA GLN A 96 3.99 6.88 -1.50
C GLN A 96 4.25 7.66 -0.23
N THR A 97 5.29 7.33 0.53
CA THR A 97 5.52 7.94 1.83
C THR A 97 6.94 8.41 2.03
N ILE A 98 7.10 9.35 2.96
CA ILE A 98 8.39 9.75 3.51
C ILE A 98 8.29 9.64 5.03
N PHE A 99 9.44 9.46 5.67
CA PHE A 99 9.48 9.45 7.14
C PHE A 99 9.61 10.88 7.66
N ASP A 100 8.69 11.28 8.51
CA ASP A 100 8.74 12.59 9.15
C ASP A 100 9.47 12.48 10.48
N GLU A 101 10.65 13.04 10.55
CA GLU A 101 11.47 12.96 11.75
C GLU A 101 10.90 13.74 12.93
N LYS A 102 10.09 14.75 12.67
CA LYS A 102 9.47 15.52 13.74
C LYS A 102 8.42 14.73 14.49
N THR A 103 7.58 14.00 13.76
CA THR A 103 6.51 13.21 14.35
C THR A 103 6.90 11.74 14.55
N LYS A 104 8.04 11.32 13.97
CA LYS A 104 8.49 9.92 13.97
C LYS A 104 7.49 8.98 13.30
N LYS A 105 6.75 9.47 12.32
CA LYS A 105 5.73 8.71 11.60
C LYS A 105 5.89 8.85 10.11
N LEU A 106 5.30 7.90 9.38
CA LEU A 106 5.24 7.99 7.93
C LEU A 106 4.24 9.07 7.54
N LYS A 107 4.58 9.81 6.50
CA LYS A 107 3.76 10.87 5.96
C LYS A 107 3.58 10.65 4.47
N ALA A 108 2.38 10.89 3.96
CA ALA A 108 2.11 10.74 2.53
C ALA A 108 2.92 11.74 1.71
N LYS A 109 3.51 11.27 0.62
CA LYS A 109 4.14 12.16 -0.35
C LYS A 109 3.09 13.00 -1.05
N GLN A 110 3.49 14.19 -1.51
CA GLN A 110 2.64 14.99 -2.37
C GLN A 110 2.42 14.24 -3.68
N ALA A 111 1.20 14.27 -4.20
CA ALA A 111 0.83 13.49 -5.39
C ALA A 111 1.75 13.75 -6.58
N PHE A 112 2.14 15.02 -6.78
CA PHE A 112 2.97 15.35 -7.94
C PHE A 112 4.41 14.85 -7.83
N THR A 113 4.85 14.40 -6.66
CA THR A 113 6.19 13.83 -6.49
C THR A 113 6.21 12.32 -6.68
N ILE A 114 5.05 11.70 -6.87
CA ILE A 114 4.95 10.26 -7.04
C ILE A 114 5.15 9.92 -8.52
N SER A 115 6.04 8.99 -8.79
CA SER A 115 6.36 8.59 -10.16
C SER A 115 5.16 7.96 -10.86
N ALA A 116 5.04 8.19 -12.17
CA ALA A 116 4.03 7.53 -12.99
C ALA A 116 4.22 6.02 -13.04
N SER A 117 5.42 5.52 -12.76
CA SER A 117 5.71 4.09 -12.72
C SER A 117 5.40 3.46 -11.37
N SER A 118 4.88 4.24 -10.43
CA SER A 118 4.56 3.71 -9.11
C SER A 118 3.40 2.72 -9.17
N LEU A 119 3.23 1.98 -8.08
CA LEU A 119 2.19 0.97 -7.93
C LEU A 119 0.80 1.59 -8.16
N GLN A 120 0.00 0.96 -9.01
CA GLN A 120 -1.36 1.40 -9.32
C GLN A 120 -2.43 0.40 -8.85
N SER A 121 -2.03 -0.80 -8.46
CA SER A 121 -2.97 -1.83 -8.03
C SER A 121 -2.35 -2.73 -6.97
N ALA A 122 -3.14 -3.08 -5.97
CA ALA A 122 -2.73 -4.05 -4.95
C ALA A 122 -2.68 -5.48 -5.50
N TYR A 123 -3.27 -5.71 -6.66
CA TYR A 123 -3.42 -7.04 -7.24
C TYR A 123 -2.50 -7.27 -8.43
N ASP A 124 -2.00 -6.19 -9.03
CA ASP A 124 -1.15 -6.25 -10.18
C ASP A 124 -0.02 -5.22 -10.02
N PRO A 125 1.14 -5.65 -9.47
CA PRO A 125 2.24 -4.71 -9.21
C PRO A 125 2.86 -4.11 -10.44
N ASP A 126 2.58 -4.65 -11.62
CA ASP A 126 3.11 -4.10 -12.87
C ASP A 126 2.16 -3.14 -13.57
N ALA A 127 0.95 -2.97 -13.05
CA ALA A 127 0.01 -2.01 -13.62
C ALA A 127 0.54 -0.59 -13.42
N THR A 128 0.62 0.17 -14.52
CA THR A 128 1.03 1.57 -14.48
C THR A 128 0.16 2.33 -15.46
N TYR A 129 0.26 3.66 -15.43
CA TYR A 129 -0.46 4.48 -16.39
C TYR A 129 -0.16 4.12 -17.84
N ARG A 130 1.05 3.69 -18.10
CA ARG A 130 1.48 3.41 -19.48
C ARG A 130 1.00 2.07 -19.98
N ASP A 131 0.59 1.21 -19.10
CA ASP A 131 0.22 -0.14 -19.44
C ASP A 131 -1.17 -0.27 -20.00
N LYS A 132 -1.83 0.82 -20.26
CA LYS A 132 -3.10 0.80 -20.98
C LYS A 132 -3.00 0.17 -22.35
N ARG A 133 -1.80 0.16 -22.91
CA ARG A 133 -1.52 -0.49 -24.17
C ARG A 133 -1.36 -1.98 -24.05
N GLY A 134 -1.06 -2.44 -22.86
CA GLY A 134 -1.21 -3.82 -22.45
C GLY A 134 -0.34 -4.89 -23.03
N LYS A 135 0.32 -4.64 -24.11
CA LYS A 135 0.97 -5.69 -24.88
C LYS A 135 2.18 -6.31 -24.25
N LYS A 136 2.85 -5.55 -23.44
CA LYS A 136 4.20 -5.90 -22.99
C LYS A 136 4.26 -6.33 -21.57
N SER A 137 3.19 -6.16 -20.85
CA SER A 137 3.21 -6.29 -19.41
C SER A 137 3.42 -7.71 -18.93
N SER A 138 2.95 -8.70 -19.67
CA SER A 138 3.03 -10.06 -19.18
C SER A 138 4.47 -10.57 -19.00
N GLY A 139 5.37 -10.20 -19.91
CA GLY A 139 6.78 -10.60 -19.78
C GLY A 139 7.48 -9.90 -18.64
N TYR A 140 7.09 -8.67 -18.35
CA TYR A 140 7.72 -7.90 -17.29
C TYR A 140 7.27 -8.29 -15.92
N SER A 141 6.03 -8.76 -15.78
CA SER A 141 5.51 -9.11 -14.47
C SER A 141 6.38 -10.14 -13.76
N VAL A 142 6.81 -11.18 -14.48
CA VAL A 142 7.62 -12.24 -13.89
C VAL A 142 8.96 -11.67 -13.42
N ASN A 143 9.59 -10.85 -14.23
CA ASN A 143 10.90 -10.30 -13.89
C ASN A 143 10.85 -9.36 -12.68
N VAL A 144 9.83 -8.54 -12.61
CA VAL A 144 9.66 -7.61 -11.48
C VAL A 144 9.45 -8.39 -10.20
N THR A 145 8.61 -9.42 -10.23
CA THR A 145 8.34 -10.24 -9.06
C THR A 145 9.61 -10.93 -8.58
N GLN A 146 10.40 -11.47 -9.49
CA GLN A 146 11.66 -12.12 -9.14
C GLN A 146 12.63 -11.15 -8.48
N ARG A 147 12.72 -9.94 -8.98
CA ARG A 147 13.60 -8.93 -8.37
C ARG A 147 13.18 -8.54 -6.97
N LEU A 148 11.88 -8.43 -6.74
CA LEU A 148 11.37 -8.13 -5.41
C LEU A 148 11.70 -9.23 -4.41
N VAL A 149 11.55 -10.48 -4.83
CA VAL A 149 11.89 -11.63 -3.97
C VAL A 149 13.37 -11.62 -3.62
N VAL A 150 14.24 -11.45 -4.62
CA VAL A 150 15.68 -11.38 -4.39
C VAL A 150 16.03 -10.24 -3.44
N LYS A 151 15.43 -9.09 -3.65
CA LYS A 151 15.69 -7.93 -2.78
C LYS A 151 15.36 -8.22 -1.33
N ILE A 152 14.24 -8.86 -1.07
CA ILE A 152 13.84 -9.20 0.29
C ILE A 152 14.82 -10.20 0.92
N ILE A 153 15.21 -11.20 0.17
CA ILE A 153 16.18 -12.21 0.65
C ILE A 153 17.50 -11.55 1.01
N LEU A 154 17.97 -10.61 0.21
CA LEU A 154 19.23 -9.93 0.45
C LEU A 154 19.20 -9.04 1.69
N PHE A 155 18.05 -8.48 2.03
CA PHE A 155 17.94 -7.58 3.16
C PHE A 155 17.51 -8.27 4.45
N ASN A 156 17.17 -9.51 4.39
CA ASN A 156 16.90 -10.30 5.56
C ASN A 156 18.16 -11.01 6.04
#